data_e0f3ce49fe27ce830eb9b74ccaab723e
#
_entry.id   e0f3ce49fe27ce830eb9b74ccaab723e
#
_cell.length_a   1.000
_cell.length_b   1.000
_cell.length_c   1.000
_cell.angle_alpha   90.00
_cell.angle_beta   90.00
_cell.angle_gamma   90.00
#
_symmetry.space_group_name_H-M   'P 1'
#
loop_
_entity.id
_entity.type
_entity.pdbx_description
1 polymer ?
#
loop_
_entity_poly.entity_id
_entity_poly.type
_entity_poly.pdbx_seq_one_letter_code
_entity_poly.pdbx_strand_id
1 'polypeptide(L)'
;MAEETISAVITALGEGAVGIVRISGEHALAVGERLFKAASGKALGAYPANTMVYGHVYDLDGSLVDEVLAVFMRSPRSYTAEDVVEIQCHGGLQSLKKILALTYAAGARPAEAGEFTKRAFLNGRIDLTQAEAVMDIIRSRSEASLKLAARQQQGQLARELRGLRSALVDVVVNLEAVIDYPEEDIEDVTYARVQQSVSDCCIAIDKLLAHAHTGKILREGLRTAIVGKPNVGKSSLLNALLKEDRAIVSQYAGTTRDVIEEQLLLDGVPLVLADTAGIRSTDDFVEKIGVEKSRQLLQDAELVICVVDGSKGLTTEDEAILAAASGKPCVIIVNKSDLGLAVDLDALRERFGKDKVMTLSAKTLTGVEDFSAWLKNYVYGSEGTLSDGAYVQNARQERLLREARQSLQEAGEAAANMLPYDCIEIDVRNAIDLLGEITGDTVQDEIINEIFSRFCIGK
;
A
#
# COMPACT_ATOMS: atom_id res chain seq x y z
N MET A 1 -19.77 25.69 -2.74
CA MET A 1 -21.10 25.05 -2.93
C MET A 1 -21.27 24.11 -1.76
N ALA A 2 -22.43 24.09 -1.08
CA ALA A 2 -22.68 23.10 -0.04
C ALA A 2 -22.58 21.72 -0.69
N GLU A 3 -21.69 20.87 -0.17
CA GLU A 3 -21.54 19.52 -0.72
C GLU A 3 -22.81 18.71 -0.43
N GLU A 4 -23.28 17.99 -1.44
CA GLU A 4 -24.47 17.15 -1.32
C GLU A 4 -24.29 16.09 -0.24
N THR A 5 -25.34 15.79 0.53
CA THR A 5 -25.33 14.70 1.52
C THR A 5 -25.25 13.37 0.81
N ILE A 6 -24.30 12.55 1.19
CA ILE A 6 -24.03 11.22 0.60
C ILE A 6 -24.36 10.07 1.57
N SER A 7 -24.62 8.91 1.00
CA SER A 7 -24.84 7.69 1.79
C SER A 7 -24.29 6.45 1.08
N ALA A 8 -23.76 5.52 1.87
CA ALA A 8 -23.34 4.19 1.42
C ALA A 8 -23.35 3.15 2.56
N VAL A 9 -23.34 1.87 2.17
CA VAL A 9 -22.99 0.78 3.09
C VAL A 9 -21.48 0.79 3.29
N ILE A 10 -21.04 0.77 4.55
CA ILE A 10 -19.60 0.83 4.89
C ILE A 10 -19.04 -0.50 5.42
N THR A 11 -19.88 -1.49 5.64
CA THR A 11 -19.48 -2.87 5.97
C THR A 11 -19.41 -3.75 4.75
N ALA A 12 -18.68 -4.85 4.83
CA ALA A 12 -18.65 -5.83 3.74
C ALA A 12 -20.07 -6.34 3.43
N LEU A 13 -20.36 -6.50 2.13
CA LEU A 13 -21.65 -7.07 1.68
C LEU A 13 -21.61 -8.59 1.83
N GLY A 14 -22.53 -9.13 2.63
CA GLY A 14 -22.64 -10.55 2.90
C GLY A 14 -23.51 -10.80 4.12
N GLU A 15 -23.71 -12.06 4.49
CA GLU A 15 -24.42 -12.40 5.72
C GLU A 15 -23.49 -12.18 6.92
N GLY A 16 -23.87 -11.28 7.81
CA GLY A 16 -23.11 -10.91 9.00
C GLY A 16 -24.04 -10.53 10.15
N ALA A 17 -23.50 -10.36 11.33
CA ALA A 17 -24.29 -9.95 12.51
C ALA A 17 -24.78 -8.50 12.39
N VAL A 18 -23.93 -7.61 11.89
CA VAL A 18 -24.18 -6.16 11.80
C VAL A 18 -23.82 -5.64 10.42
N GLY A 19 -24.68 -4.79 9.87
CA GLY A 19 -24.43 -3.97 8.70
C GLY A 19 -24.55 -2.49 9.06
N ILE A 20 -23.75 -1.62 8.42
CA ILE A 20 -23.72 -0.19 8.71
C ILE A 20 -23.95 0.60 7.45
N VAL A 21 -24.93 1.51 7.51
CA VAL A 21 -25.17 2.55 6.50
C VAL A 21 -24.70 3.87 7.08
N ARG A 22 -23.81 4.57 6.36
CA ARG A 22 -23.29 5.89 6.72
C ARG A 22 -23.91 6.96 5.84
N ILE A 23 -24.25 8.07 6.45
CA ILE A 23 -24.75 9.30 5.82
C ILE A 23 -23.80 10.41 6.23
N SER A 24 -23.29 11.22 5.30
CA SER A 24 -22.36 12.33 5.57
C SER A 24 -22.76 13.58 4.79
N GLY A 25 -22.63 14.73 5.41
CA GLY A 25 -22.92 16.03 4.82
C GLY A 25 -23.84 16.90 5.68
N GLU A 26 -24.11 18.13 5.24
CA GLU A 26 -24.88 19.13 5.98
C GLU A 26 -26.26 18.65 6.42
N HIS A 27 -26.91 17.79 5.62
CA HIS A 27 -28.26 17.28 5.91
C HIS A 27 -28.26 15.85 6.49
N ALA A 28 -27.09 15.33 6.92
CA ALA A 28 -26.98 13.94 7.40
C ALA A 28 -27.94 13.65 8.57
N LEU A 29 -28.04 14.56 9.54
CA LEU A 29 -28.97 14.42 10.66
C LEU A 29 -30.43 14.40 10.20
N ALA A 30 -30.83 15.34 9.33
CA ALA A 30 -32.20 15.43 8.83
C ALA A 30 -32.59 14.17 8.03
N VAL A 31 -31.70 13.62 7.22
CA VAL A 31 -31.91 12.36 6.51
C VAL A 31 -32.05 11.22 7.51
N GLY A 32 -31.14 11.11 8.50
CA GLY A 32 -31.20 10.07 9.51
C GLY A 32 -32.50 10.08 10.33
N GLU A 33 -32.98 11.24 10.76
CA GLU A 33 -34.20 11.39 11.56
C GLU A 33 -35.51 11.09 10.80
N ARG A 34 -35.48 11.17 9.45
CA ARG A 34 -36.62 10.72 8.64
C ARG A 34 -36.84 9.22 8.68
N LEU A 35 -35.79 8.44 8.81
CA LEU A 35 -35.82 6.97 8.78
C LEU A 35 -35.82 6.36 10.17
N PHE A 36 -35.01 6.93 11.09
CA PHE A 36 -34.78 6.38 12.42
C PHE A 36 -35.67 7.05 13.46
N LYS A 37 -36.27 6.22 14.32
CA LYS A 37 -36.99 6.66 15.52
C LYS A 37 -36.44 5.96 16.75
N ALA A 38 -35.93 6.75 17.69
CA ALA A 38 -35.45 6.24 18.96
C ALA A 38 -36.59 5.64 19.77
N ALA A 39 -36.35 4.51 20.45
CA ALA A 39 -37.33 3.88 21.33
C ALA A 39 -37.83 4.77 22.47
N SER A 40 -37.04 5.77 22.86
CA SER A 40 -37.44 6.79 23.87
C SER A 40 -38.39 7.85 23.32
N GLY A 41 -38.62 7.92 21.99
CA GLY A 41 -39.41 8.96 21.34
C GLY A 41 -38.68 10.31 21.15
N LYS A 42 -37.41 10.45 21.57
CA LYS A 42 -36.62 11.67 21.37
C LYS A 42 -35.99 11.66 19.96
N ALA A 43 -35.83 12.85 19.38
CA ALA A 43 -35.07 13.01 18.14
C ALA A 43 -33.60 12.58 18.32
N LEU A 44 -32.94 12.08 17.25
CA LEU A 44 -31.55 11.64 17.32
C LEU A 44 -30.60 12.80 17.70
N GLY A 45 -30.82 13.97 17.15
CA GLY A 45 -30.04 15.19 17.45
C GLY A 45 -30.20 15.72 18.88
N ALA A 46 -31.19 15.23 19.65
CA ALA A 46 -31.38 15.60 21.05
C ALA A 46 -30.47 14.80 22.02
N TYR A 47 -29.80 13.77 21.54
CA TYR A 47 -28.80 13.04 22.31
C TYR A 47 -27.42 13.69 22.20
N PRO A 48 -26.53 13.47 23.18
CA PRO A 48 -25.14 13.90 23.04
C PRO A 48 -24.50 13.27 21.78
N ALA A 49 -23.69 14.05 21.07
CA ALA A 49 -22.96 13.52 19.91
C ALA A 49 -22.12 12.30 20.29
N ASN A 50 -21.93 11.38 19.34
CA ASN A 50 -21.22 10.11 19.53
C ASN A 50 -21.84 9.14 20.55
N THR A 51 -23.16 9.28 20.79
CA THR A 51 -23.91 8.35 21.64
C THR A 51 -24.71 7.39 20.77
N MET A 52 -24.56 6.09 21.05
CA MET A 52 -25.37 5.04 20.40
C MET A 52 -26.80 5.07 20.95
N VAL A 53 -27.77 5.18 20.05
CA VAL A 53 -29.18 5.30 20.37
C VAL A 53 -29.94 4.10 19.80
N TYR A 54 -30.59 3.35 20.67
CA TYR A 54 -31.46 2.24 20.29
C TYR A 54 -32.78 2.75 19.72
N GLY A 55 -33.25 2.10 18.65
CA GLY A 55 -34.50 2.45 17.98
C GLY A 55 -34.80 1.58 16.79
N HIS A 56 -35.61 2.11 15.88
CA HIS A 56 -36.13 1.37 14.73
C HIS A 56 -36.06 2.23 13.46
N VAL A 57 -35.89 1.55 12.33
CA VAL A 57 -36.05 2.14 10.99
C VAL A 57 -37.42 1.76 10.44
N TYR A 58 -38.11 2.73 9.89
CA TYR A 58 -39.42 2.57 9.27
C TYR A 58 -39.37 2.90 7.78
N ASP A 59 -40.18 2.20 7.01
CA ASP A 59 -40.41 2.49 5.60
C ASP A 59 -41.30 3.73 5.44
N LEU A 60 -41.43 4.23 4.21
CA LEU A 60 -42.26 5.39 3.87
C LEU A 60 -43.76 5.16 4.15
N ASP A 61 -44.20 3.90 4.12
CA ASP A 61 -45.56 3.49 4.47
C ASP A 61 -45.79 3.29 5.97
N GLY A 62 -44.76 3.49 6.78
CA GLY A 62 -44.78 3.33 8.23
C GLY A 62 -44.56 1.91 8.72
N SER A 63 -44.30 0.94 7.85
CA SER A 63 -43.96 -0.42 8.24
C SER A 63 -42.57 -0.48 8.87
N LEU A 64 -42.39 -1.37 9.87
CA LEU A 64 -41.08 -1.59 10.51
C LEU A 64 -40.15 -2.32 9.51
N VAL A 65 -38.95 -1.74 9.32
CA VAL A 65 -37.89 -2.33 8.49
C VAL A 65 -36.92 -3.14 9.32
N ASP A 66 -36.38 -2.53 10.38
CA ASP A 66 -35.39 -3.20 11.23
C ASP A 66 -35.29 -2.52 12.61
N GLU A 67 -34.82 -3.28 13.57
CA GLU A 67 -34.38 -2.80 14.88
C GLU A 67 -32.89 -2.48 14.83
N VAL A 68 -32.50 -1.25 15.19
CA VAL A 68 -31.19 -0.71 14.89
C VAL A 68 -30.59 0.10 16.04
N LEU A 69 -29.28 0.32 15.95
CA LEU A 69 -28.60 1.37 16.70
C LEU A 69 -28.21 2.49 15.75
N ALA A 70 -28.44 3.73 16.14
CA ALA A 70 -28.00 4.90 15.39
C ALA A 70 -27.07 5.78 16.22
N VAL A 71 -26.11 6.41 15.55
CA VAL A 71 -25.21 7.39 16.17
C VAL A 71 -25.14 8.64 15.30
N PHE A 72 -25.19 9.81 15.93
CA PHE A 72 -24.90 11.08 15.30
C PHE A 72 -23.55 11.61 15.75
N MET A 73 -22.67 11.85 14.79
CA MET A 73 -21.35 12.43 14.97
C MET A 73 -21.36 13.83 14.39
N ARG A 74 -21.26 14.84 15.27
CA ARG A 74 -21.31 16.25 14.86
C ARG A 74 -19.96 16.72 14.36
N SER A 75 -19.97 17.48 13.26
CA SER A 75 -18.81 18.20 12.74
C SER A 75 -18.10 19.01 13.85
N PRO A 76 -16.74 19.10 13.86
CA PRO A 76 -15.82 18.39 13.00
C PRO A 76 -15.41 16.99 13.55
N ARG A 77 -16.03 16.49 14.60
CA ARG A 77 -15.66 15.23 15.30
C ARG A 77 -16.33 14.02 14.67
N SER A 78 -16.13 13.81 13.37
CA SER A 78 -16.62 12.69 12.58
C SER A 78 -15.54 12.14 11.65
N TYR A 79 -15.85 11.11 10.86
CA TYR A 79 -14.90 10.55 9.89
C TYR A 79 -14.56 11.53 8.76
N THR A 80 -15.55 12.24 8.23
CA THR A 80 -15.39 13.20 7.12
C THR A 80 -15.13 14.63 7.59
N ALA A 81 -15.13 14.88 8.89
CA ALA A 81 -15.22 16.21 9.52
C ALA A 81 -16.52 16.97 9.20
N GLU A 82 -17.52 16.32 8.58
CA GLU A 82 -18.89 16.83 8.39
C GLU A 82 -19.82 16.26 9.47
N ASP A 83 -21.10 16.61 9.45
CA ASP A 83 -22.12 15.90 10.20
C ASP A 83 -22.30 14.50 9.61
N VAL A 84 -22.25 13.47 10.46
CA VAL A 84 -22.36 12.07 10.06
C VAL A 84 -23.40 11.35 10.91
N VAL A 85 -24.26 10.56 10.25
CA VAL A 85 -25.13 9.60 10.90
C VAL A 85 -24.74 8.20 10.43
N GLU A 86 -24.56 7.28 11.39
CA GLU A 86 -24.44 5.85 11.09
C GLU A 86 -25.64 5.10 11.68
N ILE A 87 -26.22 4.22 10.85
CA ILE A 87 -27.31 3.32 11.23
C ILE A 87 -26.73 1.90 11.17
N GLN A 88 -26.66 1.26 12.34
CA GLN A 88 -26.20 -0.12 12.50
C GLN A 88 -27.42 -1.03 12.58
N CYS A 89 -27.64 -1.80 11.52
CA CYS A 89 -28.76 -2.72 11.35
C CYS A 89 -28.28 -4.18 11.37
N HIS A 90 -29.20 -5.13 11.29
CA HIS A 90 -28.84 -6.53 11.06
C HIS A 90 -28.11 -6.68 9.71
N GLY A 91 -27.04 -7.48 9.68
CA GLY A 91 -26.12 -7.62 8.54
C GLY A 91 -26.67 -8.44 7.38
N GLY A 92 -27.99 -8.51 7.23
CA GLY A 92 -28.65 -9.13 6.09
C GLY A 92 -28.67 -8.20 4.86
N LEU A 93 -28.39 -8.73 3.67
CA LEU A 93 -28.31 -7.94 2.43
C LEU A 93 -29.58 -7.14 2.14
N GLN A 94 -30.77 -7.69 2.49
CA GLN A 94 -32.06 -7.03 2.23
C GLN A 94 -32.30 -5.84 3.18
N SER A 95 -31.96 -5.98 4.49
CA SER A 95 -32.05 -4.88 5.45
C SER A 95 -31.13 -3.72 5.04
N LEU A 96 -29.86 -4.01 4.71
CA LEU A 96 -28.90 -3.01 4.23
C LEU A 96 -29.37 -2.29 2.98
N LYS A 97 -29.83 -3.03 1.96
CA LYS A 97 -30.34 -2.44 0.70
C LYS A 97 -31.55 -1.57 0.93
N LYS A 98 -32.47 -2.01 1.79
CA LYS A 98 -33.69 -1.25 2.08
C LYS A 98 -33.38 0.04 2.82
N ILE A 99 -32.55 0.00 3.87
CA ILE A 99 -32.15 1.19 4.63
C ILE A 99 -31.40 2.17 3.72
N LEU A 100 -30.46 1.67 2.90
CA LEU A 100 -29.75 2.51 1.93
C LEU A 100 -30.70 3.20 0.94
N ALA A 101 -31.67 2.47 0.38
CA ALA A 101 -32.65 3.04 -0.53
C ALA A 101 -33.52 4.13 0.16
N LEU A 102 -33.83 3.95 1.44
CA LEU A 102 -34.55 4.93 2.22
C LEU A 102 -33.73 6.20 2.45
N THR A 103 -32.39 6.11 2.65
CA THR A 103 -31.54 7.30 2.74
C THR A 103 -31.57 8.12 1.44
N TYR A 104 -31.62 7.46 0.28
CA TYR A 104 -31.74 8.14 -1.02
C TYR A 104 -33.12 8.81 -1.17
N ALA A 105 -34.19 8.10 -0.81
CA ALA A 105 -35.54 8.69 -0.81
C ALA A 105 -35.67 9.87 0.16
N ALA A 106 -34.84 9.90 1.22
CA ALA A 106 -34.82 11.01 2.19
C ALA A 106 -33.93 12.18 1.75
N GLY A 107 -33.24 12.09 0.60
CA GLY A 107 -32.50 13.19 0.01
C GLY A 107 -30.97 13.06 0.03
N ALA A 108 -30.42 11.91 0.42
CA ALA A 108 -29.00 11.61 0.20
C ALA A 108 -28.79 11.08 -1.23
N ARG A 109 -27.61 11.35 -1.82
CA ARG A 109 -27.19 10.65 -3.04
C ARG A 109 -26.27 9.48 -2.73
N PRO A 110 -26.10 8.53 -3.67
CA PRO A 110 -25.06 7.51 -3.54
C PRO A 110 -23.68 8.14 -3.41
N ALA A 111 -22.86 7.61 -2.48
CA ALA A 111 -21.45 7.97 -2.39
C ALA A 111 -20.66 7.33 -3.54
N GLU A 112 -19.69 8.07 -4.08
CA GLU A 112 -18.72 7.56 -5.02
C GLU A 112 -17.64 6.70 -4.31
N ALA A 113 -16.80 6.02 -5.09
CA ALA A 113 -15.66 5.28 -4.57
C ALA A 113 -14.72 6.25 -3.81
N GLY A 114 -14.36 5.92 -2.57
CA GLY A 114 -13.45 6.72 -1.74
C GLY A 114 -13.98 8.07 -1.26
N GLU A 115 -15.25 8.41 -1.51
CA GLU A 115 -15.75 9.78 -1.29
C GLU A 115 -15.72 10.21 0.17
N PHE A 116 -16.00 9.33 1.12
CA PHE A 116 -15.90 9.70 2.55
C PHE A 116 -14.45 10.02 2.95
N THR A 117 -13.47 9.27 2.46
CA THR A 117 -12.05 9.54 2.75
C THR A 117 -11.56 10.77 2.00
N LYS A 118 -12.04 11.00 0.77
CA LYS A 118 -11.78 12.22 0.00
C LYS A 118 -12.26 13.46 0.75
N ARG A 119 -13.48 13.43 1.31
CA ARG A 119 -14.02 14.54 2.14
C ARG A 119 -13.21 14.73 3.41
N ALA A 120 -12.78 13.65 4.08
CA ALA A 120 -11.88 13.74 5.23
C ALA A 120 -10.56 14.44 4.88
N PHE A 121 -10.01 14.21 3.69
CA PHE A 121 -8.84 14.89 3.15
C PHE A 121 -9.13 16.35 2.82
N LEU A 122 -10.17 16.64 2.03
CA LEU A 122 -10.55 18.00 1.62
C LEU A 122 -10.90 18.90 2.82
N ASN A 123 -11.48 18.33 3.87
CA ASN A 123 -11.79 19.02 5.11
C ASN A 123 -10.58 19.10 6.07
N GLY A 124 -9.38 18.72 5.63
CA GLY A 124 -8.12 18.85 6.38
C GLY A 124 -8.01 17.95 7.62
N ARG A 125 -8.88 16.93 7.77
CA ARG A 125 -8.80 15.99 8.88
C ARG A 125 -7.62 15.03 8.74
N ILE A 126 -7.31 14.62 7.53
CA ILE A 126 -6.18 13.75 7.17
C ILE A 126 -5.48 14.32 5.95
N ASP A 127 -4.19 14.04 5.81
CA ASP A 127 -3.44 14.33 4.59
C ASP A 127 -3.52 13.17 3.59
N LEU A 128 -2.95 13.36 2.38
CA LEU A 128 -3.05 12.37 1.31
C LEU A 128 -2.33 11.07 1.64
N THR A 129 -1.20 11.12 2.38
CA THR A 129 -0.49 9.91 2.81
C THR A 129 -1.29 9.11 3.83
N GLN A 130 -2.01 9.78 4.72
CA GLN A 130 -2.92 9.15 5.68
C GLN A 130 -4.15 8.57 4.98
N ALA A 131 -4.67 9.25 3.96
CA ALA A 131 -5.78 8.74 3.14
C ALA A 131 -5.38 7.44 2.43
N GLU A 132 -4.22 7.41 1.76
CA GLU A 132 -3.68 6.20 1.13
C GLU A 132 -3.55 5.05 2.15
N ALA A 133 -3.08 5.34 3.37
CA ALA A 133 -2.91 4.36 4.45
C ALA A 133 -4.24 3.70 4.89
N VAL A 134 -5.39 4.37 4.74
CA VAL A 134 -6.70 3.75 5.03
C VAL A 134 -6.92 2.50 4.18
N MET A 135 -6.58 2.57 2.88
CA MET A 135 -6.70 1.42 2.00
C MET A 135 -5.64 0.37 2.28
N ASP A 136 -4.44 0.80 2.65
CA ASP A 136 -3.35 -0.11 2.98
C ASP A 136 -3.65 -0.93 4.24
N ILE A 137 -4.29 -0.33 5.27
CA ILE A 137 -4.80 -1.05 6.44
C ILE A 137 -5.84 -2.12 6.03
N ILE A 138 -6.80 -1.76 5.18
CA ILE A 138 -7.87 -2.67 4.76
C ILE A 138 -7.33 -3.84 3.93
N ARG A 139 -6.30 -3.57 3.11
CA ARG A 139 -5.66 -4.55 2.24
C ARG A 139 -4.48 -5.28 2.87
N SER A 140 -4.10 -4.91 4.09
CA SER A 140 -2.96 -5.52 4.79
C SER A 140 -3.14 -7.04 4.94
N ARG A 141 -2.09 -7.78 4.61
CA ARG A 141 -2.08 -9.25 4.60
C ARG A 141 -1.10 -9.85 5.60
N SER A 142 -0.18 -9.03 6.11
CA SER A 142 0.76 -9.42 7.14
C SER A 142 0.69 -8.44 8.31
N GLU A 143 1.12 -8.88 9.49
CA GLU A 143 1.24 -8.01 10.65
C GLU A 143 2.21 -6.84 10.38
N ALA A 144 3.28 -7.09 9.62
CA ALA A 144 4.23 -6.07 9.23
C ALA A 144 3.60 -5.00 8.33
N SER A 145 2.81 -5.41 7.30
CA SER A 145 2.10 -4.46 6.44
C SER A 145 1.06 -3.64 7.20
N LEU A 146 0.30 -4.29 8.11
CA LEU A 146 -0.65 -3.59 8.98
C LEU A 146 0.04 -2.56 9.87
N LYS A 147 1.17 -2.92 10.48
CA LYS A 147 1.95 -2.02 11.34
C LYS A 147 2.48 -0.80 10.56
N LEU A 148 2.97 -1.00 9.34
CA LEU A 148 3.41 0.11 8.48
C LEU A 148 2.25 1.03 8.10
N ALA A 149 1.13 0.47 7.63
CA ALA A 149 -0.05 1.24 7.26
C ALA A 149 -0.62 2.03 8.46
N ALA A 150 -0.63 1.44 9.66
CA ALA A 150 -1.08 2.10 10.88
C ALA A 150 -0.15 3.28 11.26
N ARG A 151 1.18 3.13 11.14
CA ARG A 151 2.15 4.21 11.35
C ARG A 151 1.94 5.36 10.36
N GLN A 152 1.72 5.04 9.08
CA GLN A 152 1.45 6.03 8.05
C GLN A 152 0.11 6.74 8.31
N GLN A 153 -0.94 6.03 8.72
CA GLN A 153 -2.22 6.63 9.12
C GLN A 153 -2.06 7.59 10.31
N GLN A 154 -1.11 7.35 11.21
CA GLN A 154 -0.75 8.27 12.29
C GLN A 154 0.05 9.51 11.82
N GLY A 155 0.29 9.64 10.51
CA GLY A 155 0.96 10.78 9.88
C GLY A 155 2.48 10.82 10.09
N GLN A 156 3.14 9.67 10.28
CA GLN A 156 4.59 9.63 10.50
C GLN A 156 5.34 10.18 9.28
N LEU A 157 5.03 9.69 8.07
CA LEU A 157 5.65 10.17 6.82
C LEU A 157 5.37 11.66 6.60
N ALA A 158 4.12 12.09 6.76
CA ALA A 158 3.76 13.49 6.58
C ALA A 158 4.49 14.43 7.53
N ARG A 159 4.74 14.04 8.79
CA ARG A 159 5.51 14.87 9.71
C ARG A 159 6.96 15.05 9.26
N GLU A 160 7.61 13.98 8.78
CA GLU A 160 8.98 14.04 8.25
C GLU A 160 9.04 14.95 7.01
N LEU A 161 8.10 14.77 6.05
CA LEU A 161 8.05 15.58 4.85
C LEU A 161 7.77 17.06 5.14
N ARG A 162 6.87 17.38 6.07
CA ARG A 162 6.61 18.77 6.48
C ARG A 162 7.82 19.40 7.16
N GLY A 163 8.60 18.62 7.92
CA GLY A 163 9.87 19.09 8.51
C GLY A 163 10.89 19.47 7.44
N LEU A 164 11.06 18.62 6.42
CA LEU A 164 11.93 18.91 5.27
C LEU A 164 11.45 20.13 4.48
N ARG A 165 10.15 20.19 4.21
CA ARG A 165 9.54 21.32 3.50
C ARG A 165 9.73 22.63 4.25
N SER A 166 9.55 22.64 5.58
CA SER A 166 9.79 23.83 6.40
C SER A 166 11.23 24.29 6.32
N ALA A 167 12.20 23.39 6.41
CA ALA A 167 13.62 23.75 6.30
C ALA A 167 13.97 24.33 4.91
N LEU A 168 13.35 23.84 3.85
CA LEU A 168 13.54 24.36 2.49
C LEU A 168 12.86 25.73 2.30
N VAL A 169 11.68 25.94 2.91
CA VAL A 169 11.01 27.24 2.91
C VAL A 169 11.89 28.29 3.59
N ASP A 170 12.54 27.95 4.72
CA ASP A 170 13.49 28.86 5.37
C ASP A 170 14.67 29.22 4.45
N VAL A 171 15.16 28.26 3.63
CA VAL A 171 16.18 28.54 2.62
C VAL A 171 15.65 29.56 1.58
N VAL A 172 14.45 29.33 1.04
CA VAL A 172 13.85 30.24 0.04
C VAL A 172 13.65 31.64 0.59
N VAL A 173 13.08 31.78 1.81
CA VAL A 173 12.90 33.09 2.46
C VAL A 173 14.23 33.85 2.60
N ASN A 174 15.29 33.14 2.95
CA ASN A 174 16.61 33.74 3.05
C ASN A 174 17.17 34.14 1.66
N LEU A 175 16.98 33.32 0.63
CA LEU A 175 17.41 33.65 -0.74
C LEU A 175 16.64 34.88 -1.28
N GLU A 176 15.31 34.94 -1.10
CA GLU A 176 14.48 36.08 -1.49
C GLU A 176 14.95 37.37 -0.82
N ALA A 177 15.28 37.31 0.48
CA ALA A 177 15.78 38.48 1.19
C ALA A 177 17.06 39.05 0.57
N VAL A 178 17.99 38.22 0.12
CA VAL A 178 19.22 38.68 -0.59
C VAL A 178 18.95 39.15 -2.00
N ILE A 179 18.00 38.51 -2.70
CA ILE A 179 17.61 38.91 -4.08
C ILE A 179 16.92 40.29 -4.05
N ASP A 180 16.03 40.55 -3.07
CA ASP A 180 15.26 41.77 -2.96
C ASP A 180 16.08 42.96 -2.39
N TYR A 181 17.07 42.66 -1.53
CA TYR A 181 17.90 43.66 -0.86
C TYR A 181 19.39 43.41 -1.07
N PRO A 182 19.90 43.50 -2.32
CA PRO A 182 21.29 43.19 -2.66
C PRO A 182 22.32 44.14 -2.07
N GLU A 183 21.90 45.30 -1.56
CA GLU A 183 22.77 46.29 -0.91
C GLU A 183 22.92 46.06 0.61
N GLU A 184 22.11 45.16 1.20
CA GLU A 184 22.22 44.82 2.60
C GLU A 184 23.08 43.56 2.76
N ASP A 185 24.15 43.67 3.55
CA ASP A 185 25.04 42.56 3.90
C ASP A 185 24.28 41.61 4.86
N ILE A 186 23.44 40.72 4.28
CA ILE A 186 22.73 39.72 5.05
C ILE A 186 23.71 38.59 5.36
N GLU A 187 24.45 38.71 6.50
CA GLU A 187 25.50 37.79 6.93
C GLU A 187 25.04 36.33 7.04
N ASP A 188 23.74 36.10 7.17
CA ASP A 188 23.13 34.79 7.37
C ASP A 188 22.98 33.98 6.08
N VAL A 189 23.11 34.57 4.88
CA VAL A 189 22.90 33.87 3.60
C VAL A 189 24.23 33.74 2.86
N THR A 190 24.84 32.60 2.96
CA THR A 190 26.03 32.23 2.20
C THR A 190 25.78 31.01 1.34
N TYR A 191 26.44 30.89 0.20
CA TYR A 191 26.38 29.70 -0.66
C TYR A 191 26.67 28.41 0.14
N ALA A 192 27.64 28.46 1.06
CA ALA A 192 27.99 27.33 1.92
C ALA A 192 26.83 26.90 2.83
N ARG A 193 26.07 27.84 3.38
CA ARG A 193 24.92 27.56 4.25
C ARG A 193 23.74 26.98 3.46
N VAL A 194 23.47 27.52 2.27
CA VAL A 194 22.47 26.98 1.35
C VAL A 194 22.85 25.55 0.96
N GLN A 195 24.11 25.33 0.57
CA GLN A 195 24.63 24.01 0.20
C GLN A 195 24.49 23.00 1.36
N GLN A 196 24.80 23.42 2.60
CA GLN A 196 24.64 22.55 3.76
C GLN A 196 23.18 22.18 3.98
N SER A 197 22.24 23.14 3.97
CA SER A 197 20.81 22.89 4.20
C SER A 197 20.23 21.96 3.13
N VAL A 198 20.58 22.18 1.86
CA VAL A 198 20.18 21.32 0.74
C VAL A 198 20.74 19.90 0.90
N SER A 199 22.03 19.78 1.28
CA SER A 199 22.68 18.50 1.53
C SER A 199 22.00 17.72 2.66
N ASP A 200 21.67 18.40 3.76
CA ASP A 200 20.98 17.76 4.91
C ASP A 200 19.59 17.24 4.49
N CYS A 201 18.86 17.99 3.66
CA CYS A 201 17.59 17.55 3.10
C CYS A 201 17.77 16.34 2.16
N CYS A 202 18.80 16.34 1.30
CA CYS A 202 19.10 15.19 0.44
C CYS A 202 19.39 13.93 1.26
N ILE A 203 20.18 14.02 2.32
CA ILE A 203 20.48 12.91 3.23
C ILE A 203 19.20 12.36 3.88
N ALA A 204 18.28 13.24 4.28
CA ALA A 204 17.03 12.82 4.89
C ALA A 204 16.11 12.12 3.86
N ILE A 205 16.04 12.64 2.64
CA ILE A 205 15.30 11.98 1.53
C ILE A 205 15.91 10.62 1.19
N ASP A 206 17.24 10.51 1.15
CA ASP A 206 17.93 9.25 0.88
C ASP A 206 17.62 8.18 1.94
N LYS A 207 17.48 8.56 3.22
CA LYS A 207 17.01 7.65 4.29
C LYS A 207 15.59 7.15 4.04
N LEU A 208 14.67 8.02 3.61
CA LEU A 208 13.31 7.61 3.26
C LEU A 208 13.29 6.65 2.05
N LEU A 209 14.08 6.96 1.02
CA LEU A 209 14.20 6.13 -0.18
C LEU A 209 14.86 4.77 0.08
N ALA A 210 15.77 4.67 1.04
CA ALA A 210 16.42 3.41 1.41
C ALA A 210 15.43 2.33 1.84
N HIS A 211 14.29 2.72 2.42
CA HIS A 211 13.24 1.82 2.87
C HIS A 211 12.09 1.65 1.86
N ALA A 212 12.13 2.34 0.71
CA ALA A 212 11.04 2.33 -0.26
C ALA A 212 10.79 0.93 -0.85
N HIS A 213 11.86 0.17 -1.14
CA HIS A 213 11.75 -1.19 -1.66
C HIS A 213 11.04 -2.13 -0.67
N THR A 214 11.45 -2.11 0.60
CA THR A 214 10.80 -2.88 1.67
C THR A 214 9.34 -2.48 1.86
N GLY A 215 9.05 -1.17 1.91
CA GLY A 215 7.69 -0.65 2.03
C GLY A 215 6.78 -1.10 0.89
N LYS A 216 7.26 -1.04 -0.35
CA LYS A 216 6.54 -1.52 -1.54
C LYS A 216 6.25 -3.02 -1.47
N ILE A 217 7.26 -3.84 -1.12
CA ILE A 217 7.07 -5.31 -1.00
C ILE A 217 6.02 -5.64 0.06
N LEU A 218 6.07 -5.00 1.22
CA LEU A 218 5.11 -5.28 2.30
C LEU A 218 3.68 -4.86 1.94
N ARG A 219 3.53 -3.85 1.09
CA ARG A 219 2.23 -3.38 0.62
C ARG A 219 1.67 -4.21 -0.54
N GLU A 220 2.46 -4.42 -1.59
CA GLU A 220 2.03 -5.01 -2.85
C GLU A 220 2.31 -6.51 -2.94
N GLY A 221 3.24 -7.00 -2.12
CA GLY A 221 3.81 -8.33 -2.22
C GLY A 221 5.03 -8.37 -3.14
N LEU A 222 5.95 -9.28 -2.87
CA LEU A 222 7.12 -9.53 -3.71
C LEU A 222 6.70 -10.38 -4.92
N ARG A 223 6.70 -9.81 -6.10
CA ARG A 223 6.39 -10.53 -7.35
C ARG A 223 7.45 -11.58 -7.62
N THR A 224 7.06 -12.85 -7.46
CA THR A 224 7.99 -13.98 -7.45
C THR A 224 7.64 -14.97 -8.56
N ALA A 225 8.62 -15.33 -9.38
CA ALA A 225 8.50 -16.41 -10.36
C ALA A 225 9.23 -17.67 -9.86
N ILE A 226 8.56 -18.83 -9.91
CA ILE A 226 9.18 -20.14 -9.64
C ILE A 226 9.45 -20.81 -10.98
N VAL A 227 10.73 -20.95 -11.33
CA VAL A 227 11.17 -21.53 -12.61
C VAL A 227 12.01 -22.79 -12.41
N GLY A 228 12.06 -23.62 -13.40
CA GLY A 228 12.80 -24.90 -13.39
C GLY A 228 12.16 -25.88 -14.36
N LYS A 229 12.90 -26.88 -14.81
CA LYS A 229 12.41 -27.91 -15.75
C LYS A 229 11.28 -28.75 -15.15
N PRO A 230 10.55 -29.55 -15.94
CA PRO A 230 9.53 -30.46 -15.43
C PRO A 230 10.10 -31.43 -14.38
N ASN A 231 9.29 -31.79 -13.39
CA ASN A 231 9.61 -32.79 -12.35
C ASN A 231 10.78 -32.46 -11.40
N VAL A 232 11.31 -31.25 -11.37
CA VAL A 232 12.29 -30.81 -10.34
C VAL A 232 11.63 -30.56 -8.97
N GLY A 233 10.30 -30.50 -8.92
CA GLY A 233 9.55 -30.35 -7.67
C GLY A 233 9.03 -28.93 -7.40
N LYS A 234 8.78 -28.11 -8.44
CA LYS A 234 8.17 -26.76 -8.29
C LYS A 234 6.87 -26.79 -7.52
N SER A 235 5.92 -27.65 -7.93
CA SER A 235 4.61 -27.79 -7.25
C SER A 235 4.77 -28.36 -5.84
N SER A 236 5.74 -29.23 -5.62
CA SER A 236 6.03 -29.76 -4.28
C SER A 236 6.63 -28.69 -3.38
N LEU A 237 7.51 -27.83 -3.91
CA LEU A 237 8.05 -26.67 -3.20
C LEU A 237 6.94 -25.71 -2.83
N LEU A 238 6.08 -25.33 -3.78
CA LEU A 238 4.93 -24.48 -3.51
C LEU A 238 4.05 -25.06 -2.41
N ASN A 239 3.70 -26.33 -2.49
CA ASN A 239 2.92 -27.01 -1.46
C ASN A 239 3.62 -27.09 -0.09
N ALA A 240 4.95 -27.20 -0.07
CA ALA A 240 5.73 -27.17 1.16
C ALA A 240 5.66 -25.78 1.81
N LEU A 241 5.85 -24.72 1.02
CA LEU A 241 5.74 -23.33 1.47
C LEU A 241 4.33 -23.01 1.97
N LEU A 242 3.27 -23.51 1.30
CA LEU A 242 1.87 -23.35 1.70
C LEU A 242 1.52 -24.07 3.00
N LYS A 243 2.25 -25.11 3.39
CA LYS A 243 1.96 -25.89 4.61
C LYS A 243 2.60 -25.30 5.87
N GLU A 244 3.74 -24.67 5.75
CA GLU A 244 4.47 -24.10 6.89
C GLU A 244 3.85 -22.80 7.42
N ASP A 245 3.31 -22.00 6.53
CA ASP A 245 2.62 -20.79 6.96
C ASP A 245 1.10 -20.95 6.80
N ARG A 246 0.35 -20.39 7.74
CA ARG A 246 -1.11 -20.27 7.68
C ARG A 246 -1.47 -19.38 6.50
N ALA A 247 -1.28 -19.91 5.28
CA ALA A 247 -1.57 -19.22 4.05
C ALA A 247 -3.04 -18.80 4.04
N ILE A 248 -3.29 -17.54 4.26
CA ILE A 248 -4.60 -16.95 3.97
C ILE A 248 -4.66 -16.84 2.45
N VAL A 249 -5.11 -17.91 1.79
CA VAL A 249 -5.48 -17.87 0.38
C VAL A 249 -6.76 -17.07 0.29
N SER A 250 -6.66 -15.78 0.09
CA SER A 250 -7.83 -14.96 -0.21
C SER A 250 -8.11 -15.03 -1.70
N GLN A 251 -9.07 -15.87 -2.09
CA GLN A 251 -9.73 -15.74 -3.38
C GLN A 251 -10.62 -14.48 -3.32
N TYR A 252 -10.12 -13.36 -3.76
CA TYR A 252 -11.00 -12.23 -4.06
C TYR A 252 -11.71 -12.50 -5.38
N ALA A 253 -12.94 -13.02 -5.30
CA ALA A 253 -13.92 -12.98 -6.38
C ALA A 253 -14.38 -11.53 -6.54
N GLY A 254 -13.86 -10.78 -7.50
CA GLY A 254 -14.34 -9.40 -7.66
C GLY A 254 -13.72 -8.58 -8.79
N THR A 255 -13.09 -9.17 -9.81
CA THR A 255 -12.95 -8.53 -11.12
C THR A 255 -12.71 -9.61 -12.19
N THR A 256 -13.66 -9.75 -13.08
CA THR A 256 -13.79 -10.80 -14.08
C THR A 256 -12.86 -10.60 -15.28
N ARG A 257 -11.53 -10.54 -15.10
CA ARG A 257 -10.57 -10.59 -16.23
C ARG A 257 -9.09 -10.77 -15.87
N ASP A 258 -8.71 -10.77 -14.58
CA ASP A 258 -7.30 -10.84 -14.22
C ASP A 258 -6.85 -12.27 -13.89
N VAL A 259 -5.63 -12.58 -14.30
CA VAL A 259 -4.90 -13.82 -14.02
C VAL A 259 -5.02 -14.13 -12.52
N ILE A 260 -5.38 -15.37 -12.17
CA ILE A 260 -5.45 -15.80 -10.76
C ILE A 260 -4.02 -15.79 -10.21
N GLU A 261 -3.63 -14.67 -9.59
CA GLU A 261 -2.39 -14.56 -8.84
C GLU A 261 -2.59 -15.24 -7.48
N GLU A 262 -1.82 -16.27 -7.20
CA GLU A 262 -1.78 -16.85 -5.85
C GLU A 262 -0.84 -16.04 -4.96
N GLN A 263 -1.31 -15.76 -3.78
CA GLN A 263 -0.55 -15.02 -2.80
C GLN A 263 -0.24 -15.91 -1.61
N LEU A 264 1.01 -15.87 -1.21
CA LEU A 264 1.59 -16.64 -0.14
C LEU A 264 2.22 -15.69 0.86
N LEU A 265 1.97 -15.91 2.14
CA LEU A 265 2.70 -15.23 3.22
C LEU A 265 3.77 -16.19 3.75
N LEU A 266 5.05 -15.84 3.62
CA LEU A 266 6.16 -16.65 4.12
C LEU A 266 6.96 -15.86 5.17
N ASP A 267 6.90 -16.31 6.42
CA ASP A 267 7.51 -15.65 7.59
C ASP A 267 7.26 -14.11 7.65
N GLY A 268 6.00 -13.73 7.37
CA GLY A 268 5.57 -12.33 7.37
C GLY A 268 5.86 -11.56 6.07
N VAL A 269 6.53 -12.16 5.08
CA VAL A 269 6.79 -11.58 3.76
C VAL A 269 5.70 -12.00 2.79
N PRO A 270 4.90 -11.06 2.23
CA PRO A 270 3.91 -11.39 1.24
C PRO A 270 4.57 -11.64 -0.13
N LEU A 271 4.34 -12.83 -0.71
CA LEU A 271 4.76 -13.19 -2.05
C LEU A 271 3.55 -13.20 -2.99
N VAL A 272 3.71 -12.65 -4.18
CA VAL A 272 2.74 -12.74 -5.28
C VAL A 272 3.33 -13.65 -6.35
N LEU A 273 2.76 -14.85 -6.47
CA LEU A 273 3.27 -15.87 -7.40
C LEU A 273 2.69 -15.65 -8.79
N ALA A 274 3.56 -15.47 -9.77
CA ALA A 274 3.17 -15.35 -11.16
C ALA A 274 2.85 -16.74 -11.75
N ASP A 275 1.68 -16.88 -12.42
CA ASP A 275 1.20 -18.06 -13.15
C ASP A 275 1.19 -19.41 -12.41
N THR A 276 0.39 -19.50 -11.36
CA THR A 276 0.18 -20.74 -10.61
C THR A 276 -0.57 -21.83 -11.39
N ALA A 277 -1.30 -21.47 -12.45
CA ALA A 277 -2.02 -22.42 -13.31
C ALA A 277 -1.06 -23.41 -14.00
N GLY A 278 0.13 -22.96 -14.40
CA GLY A 278 1.20 -23.82 -14.96
C GLY A 278 1.90 -24.67 -13.92
N ILE A 279 1.80 -24.36 -12.63
CA ILE A 279 2.46 -25.08 -11.53
C ILE A 279 1.55 -26.22 -11.01
N ARG A 280 0.22 -26.08 -11.12
CA ARG A 280 -0.78 -27.04 -10.60
C ARG A 280 -1.25 -28.10 -11.60
N SER A 281 -1.16 -27.83 -12.91
CA SER A 281 -1.60 -28.80 -13.92
C SER A 281 -0.55 -29.91 -14.12
N THR A 282 -0.87 -31.11 -13.67
CA THR A 282 -0.03 -32.32 -13.75
C THR A 282 -0.15 -33.09 -15.08
N ASP A 283 -0.79 -32.56 -16.11
CA ASP A 283 -1.01 -33.27 -17.37
C ASP A 283 -0.31 -32.63 -18.56
N ASP A 284 0.53 -33.41 -19.19
CA ASP A 284 1.14 -33.52 -20.53
C ASP A 284 0.96 -32.42 -21.63
N PHE A 285 0.29 -31.29 -21.39
CA PHE A 285 0.04 -30.29 -22.43
C PHE A 285 1.09 -29.15 -22.48
N VAL A 286 2.13 -29.16 -21.65
CA VAL A 286 3.03 -28.03 -21.40
C VAL A 286 4.41 -28.17 -22.09
N GLU A 287 4.66 -29.23 -22.84
CA GLU A 287 6.00 -29.56 -23.37
C GLU A 287 6.55 -28.59 -24.44
N LYS A 288 5.75 -27.74 -25.08
CA LYS A 288 6.20 -26.79 -26.12
C LYS A 288 6.11 -25.30 -25.77
N ILE A 289 5.49 -24.92 -24.64
CA ILE A 289 5.28 -23.52 -24.25
C ILE A 289 6.32 -23.04 -23.20
N GLY A 290 7.23 -23.93 -22.76
CA GLY A 290 8.05 -23.72 -21.55
C GLY A 290 9.02 -22.53 -21.60
N VAL A 291 9.70 -22.26 -22.69
CA VAL A 291 10.77 -21.24 -22.75
C VAL A 291 10.24 -19.84 -22.96
N GLU A 292 9.23 -19.71 -23.81
CA GLU A 292 8.65 -18.39 -24.16
C GLU A 292 7.77 -17.83 -23.03
N LYS A 293 6.97 -18.71 -22.39
CA LYS A 293 6.15 -18.38 -21.23
C LYS A 293 7.03 -18.11 -19.98
N SER A 294 8.12 -18.88 -19.81
CA SER A 294 9.12 -18.59 -18.77
C SER A 294 9.79 -17.24 -18.96
N ARG A 295 10.03 -16.80 -20.18
CA ARG A 295 10.59 -15.47 -20.46
C ARG A 295 9.63 -14.34 -20.07
N GLN A 296 8.34 -14.48 -20.32
CA GLN A 296 7.33 -13.49 -19.96
C GLN A 296 7.17 -13.41 -18.44
N LEU A 297 7.12 -14.54 -17.75
CA LEU A 297 7.10 -14.63 -16.27
C LEU A 297 8.35 -13.99 -15.64
N LEU A 298 9.51 -14.19 -16.26
CA LEU A 298 10.75 -13.58 -15.82
C LEU A 298 10.73 -12.06 -16.00
N GLN A 299 10.01 -11.50 -16.98
CA GLN A 299 9.99 -10.04 -17.20
C GLN A 299 9.36 -9.28 -16.04
N ASP A 300 8.27 -9.78 -15.47
CA ASP A 300 7.50 -9.10 -14.44
C ASP A 300 7.95 -9.45 -13.01
N ALA A 301 8.78 -10.50 -12.84
CA ALA A 301 9.24 -10.94 -11.54
C ALA A 301 10.29 -10.00 -10.94
N GLU A 302 10.13 -9.66 -9.66
CA GLU A 302 11.10 -8.95 -8.82
C GLU A 302 12.07 -9.92 -8.13
N LEU A 303 11.65 -11.18 -7.92
CA LEU A 303 12.48 -12.28 -7.44
C LEU A 303 12.23 -13.52 -8.28
N VAL A 304 13.30 -14.25 -8.64
CA VAL A 304 13.23 -15.52 -9.35
C VAL A 304 13.73 -16.64 -8.45
N ILE A 305 12.87 -17.64 -8.20
CA ILE A 305 13.23 -18.87 -7.50
C ILE A 305 13.52 -19.95 -8.57
N CYS A 306 14.80 -20.24 -8.79
CA CYS A 306 15.22 -21.29 -9.71
C CYS A 306 15.29 -22.63 -8.97
N VAL A 307 14.47 -23.60 -9.37
CA VAL A 307 14.44 -24.93 -8.75
C VAL A 307 15.15 -25.93 -9.65
N VAL A 308 16.17 -26.60 -9.11
CA VAL A 308 16.90 -27.67 -9.77
C VAL A 308 16.82 -29.01 -8.99
N ASP A 309 16.89 -30.13 -9.66
CA ASP A 309 16.87 -31.47 -9.04
C ASP A 309 18.28 -31.82 -8.53
N GLY A 310 18.48 -31.73 -7.21
CA GLY A 310 19.76 -31.99 -6.57
C GLY A 310 20.25 -33.43 -6.71
N SER A 311 19.35 -34.40 -6.95
CA SER A 311 19.69 -35.82 -7.09
C SER A 311 20.30 -36.17 -8.44
N LYS A 312 20.36 -35.21 -9.37
CA LYS A 312 20.90 -35.37 -10.74
C LYS A 312 21.84 -34.22 -11.05
N GLY A 313 22.83 -34.46 -11.92
CA GLY A 313 23.67 -33.38 -12.45
C GLY A 313 22.85 -32.37 -13.26
N LEU A 314 23.34 -31.12 -13.34
CA LEU A 314 22.70 -30.07 -14.16
C LEU A 314 22.71 -30.51 -15.64
N THR A 315 21.58 -30.26 -16.30
CA THR A 315 21.40 -30.48 -17.74
C THR A 315 21.54 -29.16 -18.51
N THR A 316 21.68 -29.24 -19.83
CA THR A 316 21.70 -28.05 -20.70
C THR A 316 20.44 -27.19 -20.55
N GLU A 317 19.29 -27.79 -20.23
CA GLU A 317 18.05 -27.09 -19.97
C GLU A 317 18.09 -26.32 -18.63
N ASP A 318 18.63 -26.95 -17.57
CA ASP A 318 18.86 -26.26 -16.28
C ASP A 318 19.78 -25.04 -16.46
N GLU A 319 20.89 -25.24 -17.22
CA GLU A 319 21.85 -24.18 -17.52
C GLU A 319 21.20 -23.00 -18.29
N ALA A 320 20.31 -23.29 -19.25
CA ALA A 320 19.60 -22.26 -20.00
C ALA A 320 18.65 -21.46 -19.10
N ILE A 321 17.93 -22.11 -18.16
CA ILE A 321 17.05 -21.46 -17.19
C ILE A 321 17.86 -20.58 -16.22
N LEU A 322 18.96 -21.12 -15.69
CA LEU A 322 19.86 -20.39 -14.78
C LEU A 322 20.49 -19.18 -15.47
N ALA A 323 20.88 -19.30 -16.74
CA ALA A 323 21.40 -18.19 -17.52
C ALA A 323 20.34 -17.10 -17.76
N ALA A 324 19.10 -17.49 -18.04
CA ALA A 324 17.99 -16.55 -18.22
C ALA A 324 17.63 -15.80 -16.92
N ALA A 325 17.80 -16.43 -15.76
CA ALA A 325 17.55 -15.85 -14.46
C ALA A 325 18.69 -14.93 -13.95
N SER A 326 19.92 -15.09 -14.45
CA SER A 326 21.12 -14.41 -13.93
C SER A 326 21.09 -12.89 -14.07
N GLY A 327 20.23 -12.34 -14.94
CA GLY A 327 20.03 -10.89 -15.10
C GLY A 327 19.07 -10.26 -14.07
N LYS A 328 18.51 -11.05 -13.15
CA LYS A 328 17.54 -10.61 -12.14
C LYS A 328 17.94 -11.06 -10.74
N PRO A 329 17.38 -10.44 -9.68
CA PRO A 329 17.46 -10.97 -8.34
C PRO A 329 16.95 -12.42 -8.34
N CYS A 330 17.82 -13.40 -8.00
CA CYS A 330 17.44 -14.81 -8.03
C CYS A 330 18.04 -15.58 -6.86
N VAL A 331 17.35 -16.67 -6.49
CA VAL A 331 17.80 -17.68 -5.53
C VAL A 331 17.70 -19.06 -6.18
N ILE A 332 18.70 -19.89 -5.97
CA ILE A 332 18.78 -21.25 -6.53
C ILE A 332 18.41 -22.24 -5.44
N ILE A 333 17.32 -22.96 -5.63
CA ILE A 333 16.86 -24.03 -4.74
C ILE A 333 17.27 -25.38 -5.34
N VAL A 334 18.25 -26.02 -4.73
CA VAL A 334 18.68 -27.39 -5.05
C VAL A 334 17.76 -28.34 -4.27
N ASN A 335 16.66 -28.73 -4.92
CA ASN A 335 15.60 -29.55 -4.32
C ASN A 335 15.95 -31.05 -4.32
N LYS A 336 15.18 -31.86 -3.60
CA LYS A 336 15.34 -33.32 -3.41
C LYS A 336 16.62 -33.69 -2.72
N SER A 337 17.10 -32.89 -1.78
CA SER A 337 18.31 -33.20 -0.99
C SER A 337 18.22 -34.49 -0.20
N ASP A 338 17.00 -35.02 0.06
CA ASP A 338 16.71 -36.30 0.67
C ASP A 338 17.17 -37.55 -0.17
N LEU A 339 17.39 -37.33 -1.48
CA LEU A 339 17.84 -38.39 -2.40
C LEU A 339 19.37 -38.38 -2.64
N GLY A 340 20.10 -37.51 -1.94
CA GLY A 340 21.53 -37.28 -2.15
C GLY A 340 21.77 -36.13 -3.16
N LEU A 341 22.99 -35.60 -3.17
CA LEU A 341 23.37 -34.47 -4.01
C LEU A 341 24.38 -34.93 -5.08
N ALA A 342 23.97 -34.79 -6.34
CA ALA A 342 24.82 -35.01 -7.52
C ALA A 342 25.22 -33.69 -8.23
N VAL A 343 24.61 -32.57 -7.80
CA VAL A 343 24.91 -31.22 -8.30
C VAL A 343 26.16 -30.71 -7.61
N ASP A 344 27.05 -30.08 -8.38
CA ASP A 344 28.19 -29.35 -7.85
C ASP A 344 27.73 -28.01 -7.24
N LEU A 345 27.57 -28.02 -5.91
CA LEU A 345 27.12 -26.83 -5.14
C LEU A 345 28.17 -25.75 -5.14
N ASP A 346 29.45 -26.05 -5.19
CA ASP A 346 30.50 -25.05 -5.10
C ASP A 346 30.60 -24.25 -6.41
N ALA A 347 30.46 -24.93 -7.55
CA ALA A 347 30.34 -24.26 -8.85
C ALA A 347 29.11 -23.34 -8.95
N LEU A 348 27.95 -23.75 -8.40
CA LEU A 348 26.78 -22.90 -8.33
C LEU A 348 26.99 -21.71 -7.40
N ARG A 349 27.58 -21.89 -6.23
CA ARG A 349 27.89 -20.85 -5.26
C ARG A 349 28.89 -19.82 -5.78
N GLU A 350 29.88 -20.26 -6.53
CA GLU A 350 30.84 -19.38 -7.19
C GLU A 350 30.17 -18.48 -8.23
N ARG A 351 29.20 -19.03 -8.98
CA ARG A 351 28.49 -18.32 -10.06
C ARG A 351 27.41 -17.37 -9.56
N PHE A 352 26.62 -17.75 -8.55
CA PHE A 352 25.42 -17.00 -8.11
C PHE A 352 25.59 -16.32 -6.75
N GLY A 353 26.60 -16.68 -5.99
CA GLY A 353 26.82 -16.24 -4.62
C GLY A 353 26.44 -17.31 -3.60
N LYS A 354 27.22 -17.41 -2.54
CA LYS A 354 27.08 -18.46 -1.51
C LYS A 354 25.75 -18.43 -0.79
N ASP A 355 25.23 -17.24 -0.55
CA ASP A 355 23.96 -16.92 0.13
C ASP A 355 22.73 -17.13 -0.75
N LYS A 356 22.91 -17.28 -2.07
CA LYS A 356 21.82 -17.46 -3.03
C LYS A 356 21.64 -18.89 -3.50
N VAL A 357 22.43 -19.86 -3.02
CA VAL A 357 22.34 -21.28 -3.37
C VAL A 357 22.00 -22.10 -2.13
N MET A 358 20.80 -22.64 -2.09
CA MET A 358 20.25 -23.36 -0.94
C MET A 358 19.86 -24.78 -1.31
N THR A 359 20.13 -25.72 -0.41
CA THR A 359 19.66 -27.10 -0.52
C THR A 359 18.38 -27.30 0.25
N LEU A 360 17.38 -27.93 -0.38
CA LEU A 360 16.05 -28.11 0.19
C LEU A 360 15.49 -29.49 -0.19
N SER A 361 14.66 -30.06 0.66
CA SER A 361 13.74 -31.13 0.30
C SER A 361 12.31 -30.75 0.54
N ALA A 362 11.58 -30.47 -0.53
CA ALA A 362 10.14 -30.17 -0.46
C ALA A 362 9.31 -31.35 0.11
N LYS A 363 9.86 -32.58 0.10
CA LYS A 363 9.23 -33.79 0.64
C LYS A 363 9.34 -33.88 2.16
N THR A 364 10.53 -33.63 2.69
CA THR A 364 10.84 -33.74 4.12
C THR A 364 10.77 -32.40 4.86
N LEU A 365 10.57 -31.28 4.12
CA LEU A 365 10.58 -29.89 4.59
C LEU A 365 11.96 -29.40 5.08
N THR A 366 13.01 -30.19 4.91
CA THR A 366 14.37 -29.80 5.30
C THR A 366 14.84 -28.62 4.46
N GLY A 367 15.38 -27.57 5.10
CA GLY A 367 15.89 -26.35 4.44
C GLY A 367 14.81 -25.31 4.08
N VAL A 368 13.53 -25.55 4.38
CA VAL A 368 12.46 -24.58 4.13
C VAL A 368 12.58 -23.39 5.09
N GLU A 369 12.90 -23.63 6.37
CA GLU A 369 13.16 -22.58 7.35
C GLU A 369 14.36 -21.70 6.95
N ASP A 370 15.43 -22.28 6.40
CA ASP A 370 16.59 -21.53 5.92
C ASP A 370 16.22 -20.62 4.75
N PHE A 371 15.35 -21.11 3.85
CA PHE A 371 14.84 -20.30 2.75
C PHE A 371 13.95 -19.16 3.25
N SER A 372 13.09 -19.41 4.23
CA SER A 372 12.24 -18.40 4.86
C SER A 372 13.08 -17.31 5.53
N ALA A 373 14.11 -17.69 6.27
CA ALA A 373 15.05 -16.77 6.90
C ALA A 373 15.84 -15.95 5.87
N TRP A 374 16.28 -16.56 4.78
CA TRP A 374 16.92 -15.85 3.67
C TRP A 374 16.00 -14.81 3.04
N LEU A 375 14.75 -15.20 2.74
CA LEU A 375 13.76 -14.30 2.16
C LEU A 375 13.48 -13.12 3.07
N LYS A 376 13.35 -13.36 4.36
CA LYS A 376 13.18 -12.30 5.36
C LYS A 376 14.35 -11.33 5.35
N ASN A 377 15.59 -11.85 5.34
CA ASN A 377 16.79 -11.01 5.24
C ASN A 377 16.87 -10.25 3.90
N TYR A 378 16.40 -10.87 2.81
CA TYR A 378 16.34 -10.21 1.50
C TYR A 378 15.41 -8.99 1.50
N VAL A 379 14.27 -9.07 2.20
CA VAL A 379 13.27 -7.99 2.24
C VAL A 379 13.59 -6.95 3.31
N TYR A 380 13.98 -7.36 4.52
CA TYR A 380 14.20 -6.46 5.65
C TYR A 380 15.66 -6.03 5.85
N GLY A 381 16.60 -6.62 5.09
CA GLY A 381 18.03 -6.41 5.31
C GLY A 381 18.56 -7.15 6.53
N SER A 382 19.78 -6.79 6.94
CA SER A 382 20.49 -7.46 8.05
C SER A 382 19.81 -7.32 9.42
N GLU A 383 18.92 -6.35 9.61
CA GLU A 383 18.20 -6.16 10.87
C GLU A 383 17.05 -7.16 11.04
N GLY A 384 16.57 -7.80 9.97
CA GLY A 384 15.51 -8.81 9.98
C GLY A 384 14.13 -8.32 10.48
N THR A 385 13.99 -7.02 10.76
CA THR A 385 12.79 -6.39 11.30
C THR A 385 12.61 -4.99 10.73
N LEU A 386 11.37 -4.47 10.85
CA LEU A 386 11.08 -3.08 10.50
C LEU A 386 11.81 -2.11 11.43
N SER A 387 12.56 -1.18 10.87
CA SER A 387 13.11 -0.05 11.62
C SER A 387 12.01 0.90 12.09
N ASP A 388 12.33 1.79 13.05
CA ASP A 388 11.35 2.74 13.60
C ASP A 388 11.17 4.02 12.76
N GLY A 389 11.61 4.05 11.51
CA GLY A 389 11.48 5.18 10.58
C GLY A 389 10.15 5.23 9.83
N ALA A 390 9.92 6.34 9.11
CA ALA A 390 8.88 6.43 8.11
C ALA A 390 9.25 5.61 6.87
N TYR A 391 8.25 5.04 6.23
CA TYR A 391 8.40 4.23 5.03
C TYR A 391 7.64 4.84 3.87
N VAL A 392 8.31 4.90 2.74
CA VAL A 392 7.67 5.15 1.44
C VAL A 392 7.04 3.84 0.99
N GLN A 393 5.76 3.85 0.66
CA GLN A 393 5.02 2.60 0.43
C GLN A 393 4.48 2.45 -0.99
N ASN A 394 4.54 3.51 -1.82
CA ASN A 394 4.02 3.44 -3.18
C ASN A 394 4.92 4.16 -4.20
N ALA A 395 4.76 3.77 -5.47
CA ALA A 395 5.56 4.29 -6.58
C ALA A 395 5.38 5.81 -6.78
N ARG A 396 4.21 6.40 -6.47
CA ARG A 396 3.98 7.84 -6.55
C ARG A 396 4.87 8.59 -5.56
N GLN A 397 4.85 8.17 -4.30
CA GLN A 397 5.66 8.77 -3.23
C GLN A 397 7.16 8.62 -3.53
N GLU A 398 7.59 7.43 -3.99
CA GLU A 398 8.99 7.17 -4.36
C GLU A 398 9.44 8.06 -5.51
N ARG A 399 8.64 8.18 -6.58
CA ARG A 399 8.96 9.02 -7.74
C ARG A 399 9.11 10.49 -7.33
N LEU A 400 8.14 11.04 -6.61
CA LEU A 400 8.17 12.43 -6.16
C LEU A 400 9.36 12.73 -5.25
N LEU A 401 9.73 11.80 -4.35
CA LEU A 401 10.92 11.95 -3.52
C LEU A 401 12.22 11.93 -4.35
N ARG A 402 12.30 11.07 -5.37
CA ARG A 402 13.46 11.05 -6.28
C ARG A 402 13.59 12.32 -7.09
N GLU A 403 12.47 12.84 -7.60
CA GLU A 403 12.41 14.11 -8.33
C GLU A 403 12.78 15.28 -7.40
N ALA A 404 12.25 15.35 -6.18
CA ALA A 404 12.61 16.36 -5.19
C ALA A 404 14.12 16.32 -4.84
N ARG A 405 14.65 15.11 -4.63
CA ARG A 405 16.09 14.92 -4.39
C ARG A 405 16.94 15.41 -5.55
N GLN A 406 16.51 15.15 -6.80
CA GLN A 406 17.21 15.60 -8.00
C GLN A 406 17.24 17.14 -8.05
N SER A 407 16.11 17.81 -7.84
CA SER A 407 16.05 19.27 -7.80
C SER A 407 16.95 19.88 -6.71
N LEU A 408 16.97 19.24 -5.52
CA LEU A 408 17.88 19.66 -4.46
C LEU A 408 19.35 19.45 -4.81
N GLN A 409 19.69 18.37 -5.52
CA GLN A 409 21.04 18.16 -5.99
C GLN A 409 21.47 19.26 -6.98
N GLU A 410 20.58 19.62 -7.91
CA GLU A 410 20.79 20.71 -8.87
C GLU A 410 20.99 22.07 -8.16
N ALA A 411 20.15 22.36 -7.15
CA ALA A 411 20.32 23.54 -6.29
C ALA A 411 21.67 23.55 -5.56
N GLY A 412 22.12 22.40 -5.03
CA GLY A 412 23.41 22.24 -4.37
C GLY A 412 24.59 22.47 -5.32
N GLU A 413 24.52 21.96 -6.54
CA GLU A 413 25.51 22.15 -7.60
C GLU A 413 25.55 23.61 -8.06
N ALA A 414 24.39 24.27 -8.19
CA ALA A 414 24.29 25.70 -8.50
C ALA A 414 24.94 26.55 -7.40
N ALA A 415 24.69 26.23 -6.13
CA ALA A 415 25.31 26.90 -5.00
C ALA A 415 26.84 26.68 -4.95
N ALA A 416 27.31 25.47 -5.23
CA ALA A 416 28.75 25.15 -5.30
C ALA A 416 29.48 25.93 -6.39
N ASN A 417 28.80 26.17 -7.51
CA ASN A 417 29.30 26.94 -8.63
C ASN A 417 29.06 28.46 -8.50
N MET A 418 28.52 28.92 -7.36
CA MET A 418 28.23 30.32 -7.08
C MET A 418 27.33 30.95 -8.13
N LEU A 419 26.34 30.18 -8.68
CA LEU A 419 25.35 30.73 -9.59
C LEU A 419 24.45 31.75 -8.88
N PRO A 420 23.81 32.67 -9.63
CA PRO A 420 22.85 33.62 -9.04
C PRO A 420 21.81 32.94 -8.16
N TYR A 421 21.43 33.58 -7.06
CA TYR A 421 20.52 33.01 -6.06
C TYR A 421 19.14 32.69 -6.62
N ASP A 422 18.65 33.44 -7.62
CA ASP A 422 17.41 33.17 -8.34
C ASP A 422 17.40 31.81 -9.06
N CYS A 423 18.55 31.37 -9.59
CA CYS A 423 18.68 30.04 -10.19
C CYS A 423 18.56 28.94 -9.12
N ILE A 424 19.16 29.14 -7.95
CA ILE A 424 19.10 28.17 -6.85
C ILE A 424 17.68 28.09 -6.27
N GLU A 425 17.02 29.25 -6.14
CA GLU A 425 15.66 29.34 -5.62
C GLU A 425 14.67 28.52 -6.43
N ILE A 426 14.75 28.53 -7.75
CA ILE A 426 13.85 27.78 -8.65
C ILE A 426 13.88 26.28 -8.30
N ASP A 427 15.06 25.72 -8.15
CA ASP A 427 15.22 24.28 -7.87
C ASP A 427 14.75 23.92 -6.44
N VAL A 428 15.02 24.81 -5.46
CA VAL A 428 14.53 24.60 -4.09
C VAL A 428 12.99 24.67 -4.03
N ARG A 429 12.35 25.62 -4.74
CA ARG A 429 10.89 25.73 -4.84
C ARG A 429 10.28 24.50 -5.50
N ASN A 430 10.88 24.00 -6.58
CA ASN A 430 10.43 22.78 -7.23
C ASN A 430 10.45 21.59 -6.24
N ALA A 431 11.49 21.45 -5.44
CA ALA A 431 11.56 20.41 -4.41
C ALA A 431 10.47 20.58 -3.33
N ILE A 432 10.16 21.81 -2.89
CA ILE A 432 9.08 22.12 -1.95
C ILE A 432 7.73 21.69 -2.50
N ASP A 433 7.46 21.96 -3.76
CA ASP A 433 6.20 21.61 -4.42
C ASP A 433 6.04 20.11 -4.57
N LEU A 434 7.10 19.39 -4.98
CA LEU A 434 7.12 17.93 -5.08
C LEU A 434 6.88 17.25 -3.72
N LEU A 435 7.49 17.76 -2.64
CA LEU A 435 7.24 17.27 -1.29
C LEU A 435 5.79 17.57 -0.84
N GLY A 436 5.26 18.74 -1.22
CA GLY A 436 3.87 19.11 -0.96
C GLY A 436 2.87 18.25 -1.74
N GLU A 437 3.22 17.82 -2.96
CA GLU A 437 2.39 16.89 -3.73
C GLU A 437 2.25 15.52 -3.05
N ILE A 438 3.28 15.05 -2.33
CA ILE A 438 3.18 13.78 -1.58
C ILE A 438 2.13 13.87 -0.48
N THR A 439 2.12 14.97 0.29
CA THR A 439 1.18 15.19 1.41
C THR A 439 -0.20 15.66 0.95
N GLY A 440 -0.29 16.16 -0.28
CA GLY A 440 -1.53 16.70 -0.85
C GLY A 440 -1.70 18.22 -0.68
N ASP A 441 -0.65 18.92 -0.21
CA ASP A 441 -0.71 20.37 0.00
C ASP A 441 -0.71 21.15 -1.34
N THR A 442 -0.11 20.60 -2.40
CA THR A 442 0.05 21.20 -3.74
C THR A 442 -0.48 20.31 -4.88
N VAL A 443 -1.28 19.30 -4.56
CA VAL A 443 -1.73 18.29 -5.53
C VAL A 443 -2.92 18.81 -6.37
N GLN A 444 -2.95 18.42 -7.67
CA GLN A 444 -4.04 18.77 -8.58
C GLN A 444 -5.28 17.88 -8.35
N ASP A 445 -6.47 18.43 -8.59
CA ASP A 445 -7.75 17.73 -8.40
C ASP A 445 -7.87 16.42 -9.19
N GLU A 446 -7.28 16.36 -10.38
CA GLU A 446 -7.28 15.15 -11.22
C GLU A 446 -6.56 13.98 -10.53
N ILE A 447 -5.41 14.24 -9.90
CA ILE A 447 -4.64 13.23 -9.16
C ILE A 447 -5.40 12.79 -7.91
N ILE A 448 -6.03 13.72 -7.20
CA ILE A 448 -6.90 13.41 -6.06
C ILE A 448 -8.01 12.45 -6.50
N ASN A 449 -8.71 12.78 -7.56
CA ASN A 449 -9.80 11.97 -8.09
C ASN A 449 -9.32 10.57 -8.53
N GLU A 450 -8.15 10.48 -9.17
CA GLU A 450 -7.57 9.20 -9.56
C GLU A 450 -7.25 8.32 -8.34
N ILE A 451 -6.63 8.88 -7.31
CA ILE A 451 -6.29 8.16 -6.08
C ILE A 451 -7.55 7.59 -5.43
N PHE A 452 -8.58 8.43 -5.22
CA PHE A 452 -9.80 8.00 -4.52
C PHE A 452 -10.70 7.08 -5.37
N SER A 453 -10.64 7.14 -6.71
CA SER A 453 -11.36 6.21 -7.59
C SER A 453 -10.98 4.73 -7.38
N ARG A 454 -9.79 4.47 -6.83
CA ARG A 454 -9.27 3.12 -6.54
C ARG A 454 -9.70 2.59 -5.17
N PHE A 455 -10.45 3.38 -4.40
CA PHE A 455 -10.98 3.01 -3.10
C PHE A 455 -12.26 2.19 -3.22
N CYS A 456 -12.63 1.52 -2.13
CA CYS A 456 -13.93 0.87 -2.04
C CYS A 456 -15.05 1.89 -1.85
N ILE A 457 -16.26 1.60 -2.38
CA ILE A 457 -17.48 2.36 -2.04
C ILE A 457 -17.72 2.22 -0.54
N GLY A 458 -18.05 3.33 0.13
CA GLY A 458 -18.25 3.38 1.59
C GLY A 458 -16.99 3.76 2.40
N LYS A 459 -15.87 4.05 1.69
CA LYS A 459 -14.64 4.61 2.29
C LYS A 459 -14.33 6.01 1.83
#